data_2dd6063973f7cf5e816555d7e7e1261e
#
_entry.id   2dd6063973f7cf5e816555d7e7e1261e
#
_cell.length_a   1.000
_cell.length_b   1.000
_cell.length_c   1.000
_cell.angle_alpha   90.00
_cell.angle_beta   90.00
_cell.angle_gamma   90.00
#
_symmetry.space_group_name_H-M   'P 1'
#
loop_
_entity.id
_entity.type
_entity.pdbx_description
1 polymer ?
#
loop_
_entity_poly.entity_id
_entity_poly.type
_entity_poly.pdbx_seq_one_letter_code
_entity_poly.pdbx_strand_id
1 'polypeptide(L)'
;MVPAARSPGLHDRSRLGNETPPHHTPRMSSAKTPLELGYRMPAEWEPHRATWLTWPRPDGISFPGRYEPVPDVYGQFVFHLTQCEEVHINVWNDDLAAAIRDILRRHHVHLDRVHLHPFRAYEPWCRDHGPIFLVREGQGSRDHAVVDWGYNAWGNKYPPFDLDDQVPTHVAKLRGLPLFEPGIVMEGGSLEVNGRGTVLTTEACLLNPNRNPHLNKTQIEGYLRDFLGVRHILWLGDGIEGDDTDGHVDDLARFVSHDTIVTVVEEDPADTNHAVLQENLERLRHMRDQDGQPFRIVELPMPRRIEVEDQRLPASYANFYIANDRVIVPTFRDRNDAVALERLQRQFTDRRVVGIDSSDLIWGLGSFHCISQQEPA
;
A
#
# COMPACT_ATOMS: atom_id res chain seq x y z
N MET A 1 36.73 28.04 9.84
CA MET A 1 36.49 28.68 8.54
C MET A 1 36.73 27.63 7.47
N VAL A 2 35.67 27.07 6.93
CA VAL A 2 35.69 26.16 5.79
C VAL A 2 34.79 26.78 4.73
N PRO A 3 35.19 26.89 3.47
CA PRO A 3 34.45 27.69 2.47
C PRO A 3 33.25 26.94 1.93
N ALA A 4 32.16 27.67 1.73
CA ALA A 4 30.92 27.25 1.11
C ALA A 4 31.12 26.76 -0.34
N ALA A 5 30.59 25.60 -0.66
CA ALA A 5 30.51 25.08 -2.04
C ALA A 5 29.40 25.83 -2.80
N ARG A 6 29.77 26.36 -3.95
CA ARG A 6 28.88 27.09 -4.87
C ARG A 6 28.01 26.11 -5.65
N SER A 7 26.71 26.38 -5.74
CA SER A 7 25.75 25.72 -6.62
C SER A 7 26.13 25.89 -8.10
N PRO A 8 25.94 24.88 -8.97
CA PRO A 8 26.07 25.01 -10.42
C PRO A 8 24.87 25.75 -11.02
N GLY A 9 25.16 26.66 -11.96
CA GLY A 9 24.24 27.60 -12.54
C GLY A 9 23.13 26.96 -13.38
N LEU A 10 22.00 27.64 -13.38
CA LEU A 10 20.86 27.47 -14.28
C LEU A 10 21.30 27.57 -15.75
N HIS A 11 21.20 26.47 -16.48
CA HIS A 11 21.22 26.51 -17.94
C HIS A 11 19.79 26.77 -18.45
N ASP A 12 19.70 27.87 -19.22
CA ASP A 12 18.56 28.28 -20.03
C ASP A 12 18.08 27.12 -20.94
N ARG A 13 16.86 26.62 -20.69
CA ARG A 13 16.14 25.67 -21.54
C ARG A 13 14.85 26.29 -22.06
N SER A 14 14.99 27.40 -22.77
CA SER A 14 13.91 27.90 -23.63
C SER A 14 14.02 27.24 -25.01
N ARG A 15 13.56 26.02 -25.17
CA ARG A 15 13.12 25.36 -26.43
C ARG A 15 12.99 23.86 -26.24
N LEU A 16 11.92 23.42 -25.56
CA LEU A 16 11.35 22.10 -25.79
C LEU A 16 9.85 22.30 -25.90
N GLY A 17 9.30 21.87 -27.05
CA GLY A 17 7.90 22.04 -27.36
C GLY A 17 6.99 21.38 -26.31
N ASN A 18 5.89 22.05 -25.99
CA ASN A 18 4.75 21.51 -25.26
C ASN A 18 4.10 20.39 -26.09
N GLU A 19 4.56 19.17 -25.94
CA GLU A 19 3.73 18.01 -26.23
C GLU A 19 2.95 17.68 -24.97
N THR A 20 1.69 18.07 -24.97
CA THR A 20 0.67 17.62 -24.01
C THR A 20 0.61 16.10 -24.08
N PRO A 21 0.71 15.37 -22.95
CA PRO A 21 0.50 13.93 -22.97
C PRO A 21 -0.91 13.63 -23.50
N PRO A 22 -1.09 12.50 -24.20
CA PRO A 22 -2.38 12.17 -24.79
C PRO A 22 -3.45 12.08 -23.69
N HIS A 23 -4.48 12.91 -23.80
CA HIS A 23 -5.70 12.79 -23.02
C HIS A 23 -6.29 11.41 -23.25
N HIS A 24 -6.19 10.52 -22.24
CA HIS A 24 -6.99 9.32 -22.22
C HIS A 24 -8.47 9.72 -22.16
N THR A 25 -9.11 9.72 -23.29
CA THR A 25 -10.56 9.79 -23.38
C THR A 25 -11.10 8.50 -22.74
N PRO A 26 -12.02 8.54 -21.78
CA PRO A 26 -12.58 7.33 -21.18
C PRO A 26 -13.19 6.49 -22.30
N ARG A 27 -12.58 5.35 -22.59
CA ARG A 27 -13.14 4.36 -23.50
C ARG A 27 -14.25 3.66 -22.70
N MET A 28 -15.48 4.16 -22.83
CA MET A 28 -16.65 3.39 -22.42
C MET A 28 -16.74 2.15 -23.35
N SER A 29 -16.05 1.11 -22.90
CA SER A 29 -16.15 -0.23 -23.47
C SER A 29 -17.51 -0.80 -23.07
N SER A 30 -18.18 -1.49 -23.99
CA SER A 30 -19.36 -2.32 -23.73
C SER A 30 -19.06 -3.57 -22.89
N ALA A 31 -17.90 -3.63 -22.27
CA ALA A 31 -17.48 -4.71 -21.39
C ALA A 31 -18.11 -4.53 -20.00
N LYS A 32 -18.61 -5.63 -19.43
CA LYS A 32 -19.17 -5.68 -18.08
C LYS A 32 -18.12 -5.31 -17.03
N THR A 33 -18.54 -4.58 -16.00
CA THR A 33 -17.67 -4.28 -14.84
C THR A 33 -17.41 -5.53 -13.98
N PRO A 34 -16.37 -5.54 -13.14
CA PRO A 34 -16.17 -6.60 -12.16
C PRO A 34 -17.41 -6.90 -11.31
N LEU A 35 -18.08 -5.86 -10.81
CA LEU A 35 -19.32 -6.00 -10.04
C LEU A 35 -20.41 -6.74 -10.83
N GLU A 36 -20.66 -6.37 -12.09
CA GLU A 36 -21.66 -7.03 -12.97
C GLU A 36 -21.30 -8.51 -13.26
N LEU A 37 -20.03 -8.86 -13.15
CA LEU A 37 -19.54 -10.22 -13.29
C LEU A 37 -19.48 -10.98 -11.96
N GLY A 38 -19.85 -10.34 -10.84
CA GLY A 38 -19.88 -10.94 -9.51
C GLY A 38 -18.52 -11.00 -8.80
N TYR A 39 -17.52 -10.25 -9.26
CA TYR A 39 -16.24 -10.11 -8.58
C TYR A 39 -16.34 -9.12 -7.40
N ARG A 40 -15.50 -9.35 -6.38
CA ARG A 40 -15.26 -8.44 -5.26
C ARG A 40 -13.78 -8.41 -4.89
N MET A 41 -13.34 -7.33 -4.28
CA MET A 41 -12.04 -7.29 -3.60
C MET A 41 -12.18 -8.06 -2.26
N PRO A 42 -11.35 -9.09 -2.02
CA PRO A 42 -11.37 -9.82 -0.74
C PRO A 42 -10.69 -9.01 0.35
N ALA A 43 -11.06 -9.27 1.62
CA ALA A 43 -10.33 -8.72 2.75
C ALA A 43 -8.91 -9.27 2.82
N GLU A 44 -7.96 -8.48 3.38
CA GLU A 44 -6.56 -8.89 3.45
C GLU A 44 -6.33 -10.15 4.30
N TRP A 45 -7.17 -10.44 5.28
CA TRP A 45 -7.08 -11.67 6.07
C TRP A 45 -7.72 -12.92 5.43
N GLU A 46 -8.34 -12.80 4.24
CA GLU A 46 -8.77 -13.98 3.50
C GLU A 46 -7.55 -14.80 3.04
N PRO A 47 -7.65 -16.11 2.82
CA PRO A 47 -6.49 -16.93 2.47
C PRO A 47 -5.72 -16.39 1.26
N HIS A 48 -4.41 -16.30 1.38
CA HIS A 48 -3.49 -15.90 0.32
C HIS A 48 -2.90 -17.12 -0.37
N ARG A 49 -2.79 -17.04 -1.68
CA ARG A 49 -1.91 -17.86 -2.50
C ARG A 49 -0.48 -17.37 -2.40
N ALA A 50 -0.28 -16.06 -2.47
CA ALA A 50 1.05 -15.44 -2.49
C ALA A 50 1.00 -13.97 -2.03
N THR A 51 2.19 -13.46 -1.72
CA THR A 51 2.47 -12.02 -1.60
C THR A 51 3.35 -11.55 -2.74
N TRP A 52 2.99 -10.43 -3.37
CA TRP A 52 3.77 -9.71 -4.37
C TRP A 52 4.56 -8.57 -3.73
N LEU A 53 5.82 -8.45 -4.12
CA LEU A 53 6.74 -7.39 -3.73
C LEU A 53 7.42 -6.80 -4.97
N THR A 54 7.91 -5.59 -4.86
CA THR A 54 8.91 -5.03 -5.76
C THR A 54 10.19 -4.80 -4.96
N TRP A 55 11.33 -5.34 -5.41
CA TRP A 55 12.58 -5.15 -4.69
C TRP A 55 13.14 -3.76 -4.94
N PRO A 56 13.54 -3.01 -3.88
CA PRO A 56 14.09 -1.68 -4.05
C PRO A 56 15.41 -1.69 -4.83
N ARG A 57 15.66 -0.63 -5.57
CA ARG A 57 16.91 -0.47 -6.32
C ARG A 57 17.91 0.36 -5.54
N PRO A 58 19.23 0.04 -5.64
CA PRO A 58 20.26 0.84 -4.98
C PRO A 58 20.34 2.30 -5.48
N ASP A 59 19.94 2.50 -6.74
CA ASP A 59 19.89 3.78 -7.43
C ASP A 59 18.47 4.38 -7.54
N GLY A 60 17.50 3.79 -6.82
CA GLY A 60 16.13 4.29 -6.70
C GLY A 60 16.03 5.56 -5.84
N ILE A 61 14.92 6.26 -5.96
CA ILE A 61 14.72 7.52 -5.26
C ILE A 61 14.15 7.37 -3.85
N SER A 62 13.60 6.19 -3.50
CA SER A 62 12.99 5.97 -2.19
C SER A 62 13.98 5.97 -1.02
N PHE A 63 15.24 5.56 -1.25
CA PHE A 63 16.23 5.42 -0.17
C PHE A 63 17.55 6.15 -0.48
N PRO A 64 17.53 7.46 -0.77
CA PRO A 64 18.72 8.20 -1.18
C PRO A 64 19.75 8.22 -0.05
N GLY A 65 20.95 7.64 -0.32
CA GLY A 65 22.02 7.56 0.65
C GLY A 65 21.81 6.63 1.85
N ARG A 66 20.69 5.89 1.89
CA ARG A 66 20.32 4.98 3.00
C ARG A 66 19.81 3.61 2.52
N TYR A 67 20.16 3.20 1.34
CA TYR A 67 19.73 1.92 0.77
C TYR A 67 20.33 0.70 1.52
N GLU A 68 21.58 0.79 2.01
CA GLU A 68 22.35 -0.37 2.49
C GLU A 68 21.59 -1.25 3.50
N PRO A 69 20.91 -0.74 4.55
CA PRO A 69 20.20 -1.58 5.51
C PRO A 69 18.87 -2.12 5.00
N VAL A 70 18.26 -1.51 3.98
CA VAL A 70 16.91 -1.84 3.50
C VAL A 70 16.78 -3.29 3.01
N PRO A 71 17.75 -3.85 2.24
CA PRO A 71 17.70 -5.24 1.83
C PRO A 71 17.62 -6.26 2.97
N ASP A 72 18.21 -5.96 4.14
CA ASP A 72 18.13 -6.83 5.31
C ASP A 72 16.72 -6.79 5.95
N VAL A 73 16.06 -5.65 5.95
CA VAL A 73 14.65 -5.54 6.38
C VAL A 73 13.73 -6.35 5.45
N TYR A 74 13.94 -6.25 4.14
CA TYR A 74 13.24 -7.09 3.16
C TYR A 74 13.52 -8.58 3.36
N GLY A 75 14.77 -8.96 3.65
CA GLY A 75 15.15 -10.34 3.96
C GLY A 75 14.37 -10.92 5.14
N GLN A 76 14.22 -10.14 6.22
CA GLN A 76 13.43 -10.53 7.39
C GLN A 76 11.94 -10.64 7.03
N PHE A 77 11.40 -9.68 6.26
CA PHE A 77 10.01 -9.71 5.83
C PHE A 77 9.70 -10.95 4.99
N VAL A 78 10.52 -11.23 3.96
CA VAL A 78 10.38 -12.41 3.09
C VAL A 78 10.57 -13.71 3.88
N PHE A 79 11.48 -13.75 4.88
CA PHE A 79 11.61 -14.90 5.77
C PHE A 79 10.28 -15.23 6.47
N HIS A 80 9.61 -14.23 7.00
CA HIS A 80 8.33 -14.45 7.68
C HIS A 80 7.22 -14.86 6.71
N LEU A 81 7.14 -14.26 5.53
CA LEU A 81 6.14 -14.60 4.49
C LEU A 81 6.30 -16.05 4.03
N THR A 82 7.52 -16.49 3.71
CA THR A 82 7.76 -17.84 3.19
C THR A 82 7.52 -18.97 4.19
N GLN A 83 7.23 -18.65 5.46
CA GLN A 83 6.76 -19.66 6.40
C GLN A 83 5.32 -20.13 6.10
N CYS A 84 4.52 -19.31 5.43
CA CYS A 84 3.08 -19.57 5.29
C CYS A 84 2.51 -19.37 3.86
N GLU A 85 3.25 -18.71 2.97
CA GLU A 85 2.77 -18.43 1.61
C GLU A 85 3.91 -18.29 0.60
N GLU A 86 3.58 -18.32 -0.70
CA GLU A 86 4.53 -18.03 -1.77
C GLU A 86 4.84 -16.53 -1.82
N VAL A 87 6.04 -16.17 -2.28
CA VAL A 87 6.45 -14.77 -2.44
C VAL A 87 6.92 -14.54 -3.87
N HIS A 88 6.28 -13.59 -4.54
CA HIS A 88 6.66 -13.13 -5.87
C HIS A 88 7.34 -11.77 -5.77
N ILE A 89 8.52 -11.63 -6.39
CA ILE A 89 9.31 -10.41 -6.29
C ILE A 89 9.62 -9.90 -7.69
N ASN A 90 9.17 -8.69 -8.00
CA ASN A 90 9.54 -7.96 -9.19
C ASN A 90 10.98 -7.48 -9.05
N VAL A 91 11.81 -7.72 -10.06
CA VAL A 91 13.24 -7.40 -10.03
C VAL A 91 13.65 -6.62 -11.28
N TRP A 92 14.58 -5.68 -11.10
CA TRP A 92 15.05 -4.80 -12.17
C TRP A 92 15.87 -5.52 -13.24
N ASN A 93 16.78 -6.43 -12.83
CA ASN A 93 17.66 -7.17 -13.72
C ASN A 93 18.22 -8.43 -13.04
N ASP A 94 18.97 -9.23 -13.79
CA ASP A 94 19.56 -10.50 -13.31
C ASP A 94 20.64 -10.30 -12.23
N ASP A 95 21.40 -9.20 -12.27
CA ASP A 95 22.39 -8.89 -11.24
C ASP A 95 21.74 -8.63 -9.88
N LEU A 96 20.66 -7.83 -9.89
CA LEU A 96 19.87 -7.61 -8.69
C LEU A 96 19.21 -8.91 -8.21
N ALA A 97 18.68 -9.72 -9.14
CA ALA A 97 18.11 -11.03 -8.80
C ALA A 97 19.14 -11.97 -8.13
N ALA A 98 20.40 -11.95 -8.57
CA ALA A 98 21.48 -12.73 -7.93
C ALA A 98 21.76 -12.19 -6.52
N ALA A 99 21.90 -10.88 -6.34
CA ALA A 99 22.12 -10.25 -5.04
C ALA A 99 20.96 -10.55 -4.06
N ILE A 100 19.71 -10.50 -4.53
CA ILE A 100 18.52 -10.86 -3.74
C ILE A 100 18.62 -12.29 -3.23
N ARG A 101 18.95 -13.26 -4.08
CA ARG A 101 19.09 -14.66 -3.64
C ARG A 101 20.14 -14.82 -2.54
N ASP A 102 21.24 -14.07 -2.59
CA ASP A 102 22.28 -14.11 -1.57
C ASP A 102 21.82 -13.49 -0.25
N ILE A 103 21.06 -12.39 -0.30
CA ILE A 103 20.42 -11.78 0.87
C ILE A 103 19.44 -12.77 1.50
N LEU A 104 18.53 -13.34 0.72
CA LEU A 104 17.52 -14.27 1.20
C LEU A 104 18.14 -15.53 1.83
N ARG A 105 19.27 -16.04 1.28
CA ARG A 105 20.01 -17.15 1.91
C ARG A 105 20.57 -16.79 3.29
N ARG A 106 21.10 -15.57 3.45
CA ARG A 106 21.61 -15.10 4.75
C ARG A 106 20.50 -15.03 5.80
N HIS A 107 19.26 -14.71 5.38
CA HIS A 107 18.07 -14.69 6.23
C HIS A 107 17.38 -16.05 6.37
N HIS A 108 17.97 -17.15 5.88
CA HIS A 108 17.41 -18.51 5.94
C HIS A 108 16.00 -18.63 5.34
N VAL A 109 15.73 -17.85 4.28
CA VAL A 109 14.46 -17.87 3.57
C VAL A 109 14.28 -19.19 2.83
N HIS A 110 13.06 -19.71 2.78
CA HIS A 110 12.65 -20.86 1.96
C HIS A 110 12.61 -20.46 0.48
N LEU A 111 13.75 -20.60 -0.22
CA LEU A 111 13.90 -20.13 -1.61
C LEU A 111 13.02 -20.89 -2.62
N ASP A 112 12.58 -22.07 -2.28
CA ASP A 112 11.58 -22.84 -3.07
C ASP A 112 10.21 -22.19 -3.14
N ARG A 113 9.92 -21.24 -2.22
CA ARG A 113 8.71 -20.42 -2.18
C ARG A 113 8.91 -19.01 -2.73
N VAL A 114 10.09 -18.69 -3.27
CA VAL A 114 10.38 -17.35 -3.79
C VAL A 114 10.51 -17.36 -5.31
N HIS A 115 9.72 -16.54 -5.98
CA HIS A 115 9.70 -16.41 -7.43
C HIS A 115 10.14 -15.00 -7.84
N LEU A 116 11.27 -14.89 -8.52
CA LEU A 116 11.79 -13.63 -9.03
C LEU A 116 11.31 -13.41 -10.46
N HIS A 117 10.70 -12.26 -10.74
CA HIS A 117 10.15 -11.89 -12.04
C HIS A 117 10.88 -10.68 -12.63
N PRO A 118 11.31 -10.71 -13.90
CA PRO A 118 11.98 -9.58 -14.54
C PRO A 118 10.97 -8.48 -14.93
N PHE A 119 10.10 -8.11 -14.00
CA PHE A 119 9.16 -7.00 -14.14
C PHE A 119 9.80 -5.76 -13.54
N ARG A 120 10.27 -4.88 -14.42
CA ARG A 120 10.92 -3.65 -13.99
C ARG A 120 9.91 -2.69 -13.39
N ALA A 121 10.25 -2.14 -12.24
CA ALA A 121 9.56 -1.02 -11.62
C ALA A 121 10.61 -0.08 -11.04
N TYR A 122 10.30 1.20 -10.96
CA TYR A 122 11.24 2.18 -10.44
C TYR A 122 11.31 2.14 -8.93
N GLU A 123 10.17 1.93 -8.27
CA GLU A 123 10.03 2.06 -6.82
C GLU A 123 9.46 0.78 -6.18
N PRO A 124 9.71 0.57 -4.87
CA PRO A 124 9.38 -0.69 -4.19
C PRO A 124 7.91 -0.79 -3.71
N TRP A 125 7.11 0.23 -3.91
CA TRP A 125 5.80 0.40 -3.29
C TRP A 125 4.72 -0.42 -4.01
N CYS A 126 4.85 -1.77 -3.91
CA CYS A 126 3.99 -2.72 -4.61
C CYS A 126 2.52 -2.64 -4.18
N ARG A 127 2.21 -2.08 -3.00
CA ARG A 127 0.84 -1.81 -2.58
C ARG A 127 0.17 -0.82 -3.52
N ASP A 128 0.90 0.20 -3.96
CA ASP A 128 0.33 1.34 -4.67
C ASP A 128 0.31 1.14 -6.18
N HIS A 129 1.40 0.59 -6.74
CA HIS A 129 1.48 0.31 -8.17
C HIS A 129 1.18 -1.15 -8.54
N GLY A 130 0.94 -2.01 -7.55
CA GLY A 130 0.72 -3.44 -7.78
C GLY A 130 -0.71 -3.79 -8.18
N PRO A 131 -0.93 -5.07 -8.57
CA PRO A 131 -2.24 -5.54 -9.00
C PRO A 131 -3.24 -5.58 -7.85
N ILE A 132 -4.42 -5.00 -8.02
CA ILE A 132 -5.53 -5.24 -7.09
C ILE A 132 -6.25 -6.51 -7.53
N PHE A 133 -6.17 -7.57 -6.72
CA PHE A 133 -6.81 -8.83 -7.03
C PHE A 133 -8.28 -8.83 -6.61
N LEU A 134 -9.09 -9.40 -7.47
CA LEU A 134 -10.51 -9.65 -7.23
C LEU A 134 -10.79 -11.15 -7.22
N VAL A 135 -11.82 -11.54 -6.48
CA VAL A 135 -12.30 -12.92 -6.43
C VAL A 135 -13.78 -12.98 -6.74
N ARG A 136 -14.18 -14.12 -7.30
CA ARG A 136 -15.58 -14.50 -7.52
C ARG A 136 -15.78 -15.96 -7.16
N GLU A 137 -16.81 -16.27 -6.41
CA GLU A 137 -17.15 -17.67 -6.13
C GLU A 137 -17.68 -18.33 -7.42
N GLY A 138 -16.99 -19.36 -7.89
CA GLY A 138 -17.33 -20.15 -9.07
C GLY A 138 -17.97 -21.49 -8.70
N GLN A 139 -18.33 -22.30 -9.71
CA GLN A 139 -18.81 -23.67 -9.50
C GLN A 139 -17.63 -24.60 -9.16
N GLY A 140 -17.32 -24.71 -7.88
CA GLY A 140 -16.28 -25.62 -7.36
C GLY A 140 -14.85 -25.04 -7.32
N SER A 141 -14.66 -23.79 -7.75
CA SER A 141 -13.39 -23.05 -7.64
C SER A 141 -13.67 -21.57 -7.45
N ARG A 142 -12.67 -20.84 -6.93
CA ARG A 142 -12.70 -19.39 -6.86
C ARG A 142 -12.04 -18.84 -8.13
N ASP A 143 -12.75 -18.01 -8.88
CA ASP A 143 -12.20 -17.30 -10.02
C ASP A 143 -11.49 -16.02 -9.56
N HIS A 144 -10.39 -15.66 -10.22
CA HIS A 144 -9.60 -14.48 -9.92
C HIS A 144 -9.57 -13.53 -11.11
N ALA A 145 -9.41 -12.25 -10.83
CA ALA A 145 -9.17 -11.21 -11.82
C ALA A 145 -8.25 -10.14 -11.22
N VAL A 146 -7.76 -9.23 -12.05
CA VAL A 146 -6.93 -8.09 -11.64
C VAL A 146 -7.63 -6.81 -12.07
N VAL A 147 -7.64 -5.81 -11.18
CA VAL A 147 -7.90 -4.43 -11.53
C VAL A 147 -6.56 -3.72 -11.65
N ASP A 148 -6.35 -3.10 -12.79
CA ASP A 148 -5.19 -2.27 -13.13
C ASP A 148 -5.62 -0.81 -13.06
N TRP A 149 -5.49 -0.22 -11.87
CA TRP A 149 -5.70 1.20 -11.68
C TRP A 149 -4.52 1.98 -12.25
N GLY A 150 -4.77 3.14 -12.86
CA GLY A 150 -3.68 4.00 -13.28
C GLY A 150 -2.84 4.47 -12.08
N TYR A 151 -1.54 4.43 -12.23
CA TYR A 151 -0.59 4.90 -11.24
C TYR A 151 0.17 6.12 -11.75
N ASN A 152 0.24 7.19 -10.94
CA ASN A 152 0.89 8.43 -11.33
C ASN A 152 1.93 8.95 -10.32
N ALA A 153 2.53 8.03 -9.55
CA ALA A 153 3.50 8.35 -8.50
C ALA A 153 2.98 9.42 -7.53
N TRP A 154 1.82 9.13 -6.93
CA TRP A 154 1.15 9.96 -5.91
C TRP A 154 0.89 11.41 -6.35
N GLY A 155 0.39 11.58 -7.55
CA GLY A 155 0.12 12.91 -8.10
C GLY A 155 1.29 13.52 -8.86
N ASN A 156 2.09 12.69 -9.54
CA ASN A 156 3.25 13.10 -10.35
C ASN A 156 4.40 13.73 -9.53
N LYS A 157 4.52 13.31 -8.25
CA LYS A 157 5.60 13.77 -7.36
C LYS A 157 6.96 13.16 -7.73
N TYR A 158 6.97 11.91 -8.23
CA TYR A 158 8.16 11.10 -8.44
C TYR A 158 8.23 10.47 -9.84
N PRO A 159 8.31 11.26 -10.92
CA PRO A 159 8.49 10.71 -12.25
C PRO A 159 9.95 10.21 -12.47
N PRO A 160 10.17 9.19 -13.35
CA PRO A 160 9.17 8.48 -14.14
C PRO A 160 8.45 7.38 -13.37
N PHE A 161 7.28 6.92 -13.83
CA PHE A 161 6.47 5.87 -13.20
C PHE A 161 5.83 4.92 -14.22
N ASP A 162 6.18 5.04 -15.49
CA ASP A 162 5.60 4.25 -16.58
C ASP A 162 5.88 2.75 -16.46
N LEU A 163 6.96 2.34 -15.79
CA LEU A 163 7.26 0.93 -15.53
C LEU A 163 6.47 0.41 -14.32
N ASP A 164 6.29 1.23 -13.31
CA ASP A 164 5.47 0.89 -12.14
C ASP A 164 4.01 0.67 -12.54
N ASP A 165 3.47 1.55 -13.38
CA ASP A 165 2.11 1.49 -13.92
C ASP A 165 1.84 0.22 -14.76
N GLN A 166 2.88 -0.47 -15.25
CA GLN A 166 2.74 -1.71 -16.03
C GLN A 166 2.73 -3.00 -15.19
N VAL A 167 3.04 -2.92 -13.91
CA VAL A 167 3.17 -4.12 -13.06
C VAL A 167 1.89 -4.94 -13.02
N PRO A 168 0.67 -4.38 -12.83
CA PRO A 168 -0.57 -5.16 -12.82
C PRO A 168 -0.81 -5.92 -14.14
N THR A 169 -0.55 -5.27 -15.28
CA THR A 169 -0.63 -5.90 -16.60
C THR A 169 0.33 -7.09 -16.73
N HIS A 170 1.57 -6.97 -16.26
CA HIS A 170 2.55 -8.07 -16.28
C HIS A 170 2.10 -9.23 -15.40
N VAL A 171 1.59 -8.95 -14.21
CA VAL A 171 1.10 -9.97 -13.27
C VAL A 171 -0.13 -10.69 -13.83
N ALA A 172 -1.12 -9.94 -14.33
CA ALA A 172 -2.33 -10.54 -14.93
C ALA A 172 -1.97 -11.47 -16.10
N LYS A 173 -1.05 -11.05 -16.97
CA LYS A 173 -0.54 -11.87 -18.07
C LYS A 173 0.17 -13.13 -17.59
N LEU A 174 1.06 -13.01 -16.60
CA LEU A 174 1.78 -14.15 -16.01
C LEU A 174 0.81 -15.18 -15.42
N ARG A 175 -0.23 -14.69 -14.73
CA ARG A 175 -1.24 -15.53 -14.07
C ARG A 175 -2.33 -16.01 -15.01
N GLY A 176 -2.43 -15.47 -16.24
CA GLY A 176 -3.51 -15.78 -17.19
C GLY A 176 -4.87 -15.28 -16.70
N LEU A 177 -4.92 -14.18 -15.96
CA LEU A 177 -6.13 -13.63 -15.34
C LEU A 177 -6.77 -12.56 -16.21
N PRO A 178 -8.11 -12.40 -16.15
CA PRO A 178 -8.79 -11.23 -16.70
C PRO A 178 -8.24 -9.94 -16.07
N LEU A 179 -8.07 -8.92 -16.90
CA LEU A 179 -7.61 -7.59 -16.51
C LEU A 179 -8.72 -6.56 -16.74
N PHE A 180 -9.00 -5.77 -15.72
CA PHE A 180 -9.94 -4.65 -15.78
C PHE A 180 -9.19 -3.34 -15.62
N GLU A 181 -9.34 -2.44 -16.58
CA GLU A 181 -8.66 -1.13 -16.62
C GLU A 181 -9.70 -0.01 -16.43
N PRO A 182 -9.85 0.54 -15.21
CA PRO A 182 -10.83 1.58 -14.93
C PRO A 182 -10.54 2.91 -15.65
N GLY A 183 -9.26 3.17 -15.96
CA GLY A 183 -8.81 4.40 -16.62
C GLY A 183 -8.81 5.64 -15.71
N ILE A 184 -8.76 5.45 -14.41
CA ILE A 184 -8.55 6.49 -13.39
C ILE A 184 -7.37 6.12 -12.50
N VAL A 185 -6.77 7.12 -11.86
CA VAL A 185 -5.66 6.95 -10.92
C VAL A 185 -6.19 6.53 -9.56
N MET A 186 -5.58 5.47 -8.99
CA MET A 186 -5.87 5.02 -7.62
C MET A 186 -4.76 4.10 -7.12
N GLU A 187 -4.32 4.31 -5.91
CA GLU A 187 -3.31 3.49 -5.24
C GLU A 187 -3.95 2.47 -4.28
N GLY A 188 -3.36 1.28 -4.17
CA GLY A 188 -3.87 0.25 -3.27
C GLY A 188 -3.81 0.63 -1.78
N GLY A 189 -2.83 1.45 -1.36
CA GLY A 189 -2.72 1.97 0.00
C GLY A 189 -3.83 2.95 0.39
N SER A 190 -4.53 3.52 -0.60
CA SER A 190 -5.72 4.36 -0.37
C SER A 190 -7.00 3.57 -0.10
N LEU A 191 -6.96 2.23 -0.16
CA LEU A 191 -8.13 1.34 -0.12
C LEU A 191 -8.01 0.32 1.01
N GLU A 192 -9.01 0.24 1.86
CA GLU A 192 -9.09 -0.78 2.92
C GLU A 192 -10.49 -1.43 2.91
N VAL A 193 -10.58 -2.74 2.69
CA VAL A 193 -11.87 -3.42 2.51
C VAL A 193 -12.13 -4.47 3.59
N ASN A 194 -13.39 -4.61 4.02
CA ASN A 194 -13.77 -5.63 4.99
C ASN A 194 -14.21 -6.96 4.37
N GLY A 195 -14.12 -7.12 3.03
CA GLY A 195 -14.52 -8.34 2.32
C GLY A 195 -16.02 -8.61 2.26
N ARG A 196 -16.86 -7.77 2.89
CA ARG A 196 -18.33 -7.88 2.89
C ARG A 196 -19.04 -6.74 2.18
N GLY A 197 -18.30 -5.94 1.45
CA GLY A 197 -18.86 -4.85 0.64
C GLY A 197 -18.72 -3.46 1.24
N THR A 198 -17.90 -3.28 2.28
CA THR A 198 -17.48 -1.98 2.78
C THR A 198 -16.02 -1.70 2.40
N VAL A 199 -15.74 -0.47 1.96
CA VAL A 199 -14.41 0.09 1.77
C VAL A 199 -14.26 1.34 2.62
N LEU A 200 -13.10 1.49 3.25
CA LEU A 200 -12.65 2.67 3.96
C LEU A 200 -11.54 3.35 3.15
N THR A 201 -11.61 4.67 3.02
CA THR A 201 -10.66 5.50 2.29
C THR A 201 -10.59 6.90 2.90
N THR A 202 -9.81 7.81 2.33
CA THR A 202 -9.67 9.20 2.81
C THR A 202 -10.10 10.22 1.77
N GLU A 203 -10.64 11.35 2.24
CA GLU A 203 -10.98 12.49 1.40
C GLU A 203 -9.71 13.17 0.88
N ALA A 204 -8.68 13.28 1.71
CA ALA A 204 -7.43 13.94 1.36
C ALA A 204 -6.73 13.28 0.15
N CYS A 205 -6.76 11.94 0.05
CA CYS A 205 -6.16 11.22 -1.06
C CYS A 205 -7.07 11.18 -2.30
N LEU A 206 -8.24 10.52 -2.21
CA LEU A 206 -9.04 10.24 -3.40
C LEU A 206 -9.72 11.48 -4.01
N LEU A 207 -9.93 12.54 -3.23
CA LEU A 207 -10.48 13.80 -3.72
C LEU A 207 -9.38 14.82 -4.05
N ASN A 208 -8.10 14.46 -3.91
CA ASN A 208 -6.99 15.33 -4.27
C ASN A 208 -6.99 15.57 -5.79
N PRO A 209 -6.93 16.84 -6.24
CA PRO A 209 -6.93 17.15 -7.67
C PRO A 209 -5.71 16.62 -8.44
N ASN A 210 -4.65 16.19 -7.73
CA ASN A 210 -3.48 15.59 -8.36
C ASN A 210 -3.67 14.13 -8.79
N ARG A 211 -4.83 13.50 -8.47
CA ARG A 211 -5.21 12.15 -8.95
C ARG A 211 -6.18 12.25 -10.13
N ASN A 212 -7.42 12.61 -9.86
CA ASN A 212 -8.51 12.62 -10.84
C ASN A 212 -9.27 13.95 -10.82
N PRO A 213 -8.69 15.09 -11.27
CA PRO A 213 -9.27 16.42 -11.14
C PRO A 213 -10.61 16.60 -11.87
N HIS A 214 -10.93 15.70 -12.79
CA HIS A 214 -12.16 15.72 -13.58
C HIS A 214 -13.30 14.92 -12.93
N LEU A 215 -13.07 14.23 -11.81
CA LEU A 215 -14.06 13.42 -11.11
C LEU A 215 -14.48 14.09 -9.79
N ASN A 216 -15.75 13.96 -9.46
CA ASN A 216 -16.27 14.31 -8.13
C ASN A 216 -16.41 13.06 -7.24
N LYS A 217 -16.70 13.27 -5.95
CA LYS A 217 -16.84 12.19 -4.95
C LYS A 217 -17.80 11.08 -5.41
N THR A 218 -18.99 11.44 -5.91
CA THR A 218 -19.99 10.47 -6.37
C THR A 218 -19.50 9.61 -7.55
N GLN A 219 -18.72 10.21 -8.46
CA GLN A 219 -18.12 9.47 -9.57
C GLN A 219 -17.04 8.52 -9.10
N ILE A 220 -16.16 8.96 -8.19
CA ILE A 220 -15.14 8.09 -7.57
C ILE A 220 -15.80 6.92 -6.84
N GLU A 221 -16.86 7.18 -6.06
CA GLU A 221 -17.65 6.12 -5.42
C GLU A 221 -18.27 5.13 -6.43
N GLY A 222 -18.65 5.60 -7.61
CA GLY A 222 -19.10 4.75 -8.72
C GLY A 222 -18.02 3.77 -9.15
N TYR A 223 -16.79 4.25 -9.37
CA TYR A 223 -15.64 3.40 -9.70
C TYR A 223 -15.33 2.38 -8.59
N LEU A 224 -15.36 2.80 -7.33
CA LEU A 224 -15.14 1.88 -6.20
C LEU A 224 -16.19 0.76 -6.17
N ARG A 225 -17.47 1.08 -6.41
CA ARG A 225 -18.53 0.08 -6.47
C ARG A 225 -18.33 -0.88 -7.65
N ASP A 226 -18.08 -0.35 -8.83
CA ASP A 226 -18.02 -1.12 -10.08
C ASP A 226 -16.81 -2.03 -10.14
N PHE A 227 -15.66 -1.57 -9.65
CA PHE A 227 -14.39 -2.27 -9.80
C PHE A 227 -13.95 -3.05 -8.55
N LEU A 228 -14.39 -2.69 -7.34
CA LEU A 228 -14.08 -3.43 -6.13
C LEU A 228 -15.23 -4.31 -5.61
N GLY A 229 -16.43 -4.18 -6.20
CA GLY A 229 -17.61 -4.93 -5.75
C GLY A 229 -18.10 -4.51 -4.36
N VAL A 230 -17.82 -3.28 -3.95
CA VAL A 230 -18.26 -2.71 -2.67
C VAL A 230 -19.59 -1.99 -2.82
N ARG A 231 -20.36 -1.88 -1.73
CA ARG A 231 -21.64 -1.20 -1.69
C ARG A 231 -21.63 0.00 -0.76
N HIS A 232 -20.78 -0.04 0.25
CA HIS A 232 -20.71 0.92 1.33
C HIS A 232 -19.31 1.54 1.38
N ILE A 233 -19.23 2.87 1.31
CA ILE A 233 -17.98 3.59 1.20
C ILE A 233 -17.87 4.55 2.38
N LEU A 234 -16.82 4.42 3.14
CA LEU A 234 -16.53 5.19 4.33
C LEU A 234 -15.35 6.12 4.08
N TRP A 235 -15.45 7.35 4.53
CA TRP A 235 -14.48 8.40 4.27
C TRP A 235 -13.89 8.95 5.55
N LEU A 236 -12.59 8.76 5.75
CA LEU A 236 -11.80 9.52 6.72
C LEU A 236 -11.45 10.90 6.14
N GLY A 237 -10.87 11.76 6.96
CA GLY A 237 -10.42 13.11 6.58
C GLY A 237 -9.00 13.10 6.02
N ASP A 238 -8.12 13.80 6.74
CA ASP A 238 -6.71 13.97 6.39
C ASP A 238 -5.81 12.85 6.91
N GLY A 239 -4.58 12.75 6.33
CA GLY A 239 -3.51 11.88 6.74
C GLY A 239 -2.64 12.44 7.87
N ILE A 240 -1.58 11.69 8.22
CA ILE A 240 -0.57 12.09 9.21
C ILE A 240 0.51 12.97 8.58
N GLU A 241 1.17 13.79 9.40
CA GLU A 241 2.32 14.59 8.98
C GLU A 241 3.46 13.71 8.48
N GLY A 242 4.02 14.05 7.33
CA GLY A 242 5.11 13.34 6.68
C GLY A 242 4.66 12.28 5.68
N ASP A 243 3.37 11.96 5.63
CA ASP A 243 2.80 11.08 4.62
C ASP A 243 2.70 11.81 3.28
N ASP A 244 3.55 11.38 2.34
CA ASP A 244 3.66 11.98 1.01
C ASP A 244 2.68 11.39 -0.01
N THR A 245 1.81 10.48 0.44
CA THR A 245 0.75 9.88 -0.38
C THR A 245 -0.54 10.72 -0.41
N ASP A 246 -0.56 11.85 0.27
CA ASP A 246 -1.73 12.70 0.51
C ASP A 246 -2.79 12.06 1.44
N GLY A 247 -2.38 11.20 2.36
CA GLY A 247 -3.25 10.62 3.38
C GLY A 247 -3.80 9.24 3.02
N HIS A 248 -2.93 8.28 2.75
CA HIS A 248 -3.34 6.89 2.58
C HIS A 248 -3.99 6.34 3.86
N VAL A 249 -5.06 5.56 3.67
CA VAL A 249 -5.81 4.98 4.80
C VAL A 249 -5.01 3.91 5.55
N ASP A 250 -4.05 3.25 4.90
CA ASP A 250 -3.24 2.18 5.49
C ASP A 250 -2.23 2.67 6.52
N ASP A 251 -1.98 3.98 6.60
CA ASP A 251 -1.24 4.62 7.68
C ASP A 251 -2.13 5.09 8.84
N LEU A 252 -3.46 5.05 8.68
CA LEU A 252 -4.44 5.58 9.63
C LEU A 252 -5.29 4.50 10.30
N ALA A 253 -5.88 3.62 9.49
CA ALA A 253 -6.87 2.66 9.96
C ALA A 253 -6.94 1.42 9.08
N ARG A 254 -7.07 0.24 9.70
CA ARG A 254 -7.11 -1.05 9.02
C ARG A 254 -8.24 -1.91 9.54
N PHE A 255 -8.91 -2.65 8.66
CA PHE A 255 -9.78 -3.73 9.09
C PHE A 255 -8.95 -4.93 9.60
N VAL A 256 -9.36 -5.50 10.73
CA VAL A 256 -8.79 -6.74 11.29
C VAL A 256 -9.83 -7.87 11.37
N SER A 257 -11.08 -7.53 11.15
CA SER A 257 -12.21 -8.43 10.89
C SER A 257 -13.31 -7.68 10.16
N HIS A 258 -14.37 -8.36 9.79
CA HIS A 258 -15.50 -7.73 9.07
C HIS A 258 -16.15 -6.55 9.79
N ASP A 259 -16.04 -6.51 11.13
CA ASP A 259 -16.72 -5.57 12.02
C ASP A 259 -15.75 -4.79 12.93
N THR A 260 -14.44 -5.00 12.80
CA THR A 260 -13.44 -4.39 13.68
C THR A 260 -12.42 -3.62 12.87
N ILE A 261 -12.20 -2.37 13.26
CA ILE A 261 -11.19 -1.47 12.71
C ILE A 261 -10.17 -1.16 13.80
N VAL A 262 -8.88 -1.33 13.53
CA VAL A 262 -7.81 -0.71 14.31
C VAL A 262 -7.50 0.66 13.70
N THR A 263 -7.22 1.66 14.53
CA THR A 263 -6.86 3.00 14.09
C THR A 263 -5.78 3.57 14.99
N VAL A 264 -4.87 4.34 14.40
CA VAL A 264 -3.83 5.00 15.20
C VAL A 264 -4.37 6.24 15.88
N VAL A 265 -3.85 6.53 17.06
CA VAL A 265 -4.17 7.72 17.86
C VAL A 265 -2.90 8.37 18.39
N GLU A 266 -2.86 9.69 18.39
CA GLU A 266 -1.82 10.47 19.06
C GLU A 266 -2.41 11.05 20.35
N GLU A 267 -1.77 10.70 21.47
CA GLU A 267 -2.26 11.11 22.81
C GLU A 267 -1.77 12.50 23.23
N ASP A 268 -0.64 12.95 22.66
CA ASP A 268 -0.09 14.28 22.97
C ASP A 268 -0.82 15.38 22.19
N PRO A 269 -1.60 16.26 22.87
CA PRO A 269 -2.33 17.33 22.20
C PRO A 269 -1.43 18.40 21.58
N ALA A 270 -0.15 18.40 21.88
CA ALA A 270 0.84 19.28 21.26
C ALA A 270 1.44 18.73 19.95
N ASP A 271 1.24 17.45 19.66
CA ASP A 271 1.67 16.83 18.40
C ASP A 271 0.71 17.23 17.26
N THR A 272 1.27 17.53 16.10
CA THR A 272 0.52 17.92 14.90
C THR A 272 -0.48 16.86 14.43
N ASN A 273 -0.19 15.57 14.67
CA ASN A 273 -1.08 14.47 14.32
C ASN A 273 -2.28 14.32 15.27
N HIS A 274 -2.25 14.93 16.46
CA HIS A 274 -3.30 14.74 17.45
C HIS A 274 -4.68 15.13 16.90
N ALA A 275 -4.81 16.33 16.37
CA ALA A 275 -6.12 16.84 15.93
C ALA A 275 -6.71 16.01 14.79
N VAL A 276 -5.92 15.69 13.76
CA VAL A 276 -6.38 14.94 12.60
C VAL A 276 -6.75 13.49 12.97
N LEU A 277 -5.97 12.83 13.83
CA LEU A 277 -6.27 11.48 14.26
C LEU A 277 -7.48 11.41 15.19
N GLN A 278 -7.71 12.41 16.04
CA GLN A 278 -8.94 12.52 16.83
C GLN A 278 -10.18 12.73 15.96
N GLU A 279 -10.09 13.56 14.93
CA GLU A 279 -11.19 13.73 13.97
C GLU A 279 -11.51 12.41 13.26
N ASN A 280 -10.49 11.68 12.77
CA ASN A 280 -10.69 10.38 12.12
C ASN A 280 -11.27 9.35 13.08
N LEU A 281 -10.84 9.31 14.34
CA LEU A 281 -11.40 8.44 15.37
C LEU A 281 -12.89 8.73 15.62
N GLU A 282 -13.28 10.01 15.70
CA GLU A 282 -14.68 10.39 15.87
C GLU A 282 -15.53 10.04 14.63
N ARG A 283 -15.00 10.20 13.43
CA ARG A 283 -15.66 9.73 12.20
C ARG A 283 -15.90 8.21 12.28
N LEU A 284 -14.89 7.40 12.62
CA LEU A 284 -14.98 5.95 12.76
C LEU A 284 -16.04 5.51 13.78
N ARG A 285 -16.14 6.18 14.93
CA ARG A 285 -17.13 5.88 15.97
C ARG A 285 -18.58 6.07 15.49
N HIS A 286 -18.80 6.99 14.56
CA HIS A 286 -20.12 7.27 13.98
C HIS A 286 -20.43 6.43 12.74
N MET A 287 -19.42 5.80 12.12
CA MET A 287 -19.59 4.95 10.94
C MET A 287 -20.36 3.67 11.27
N ARG A 288 -20.98 3.13 10.24
CA ARG A 288 -21.69 1.85 10.29
C ARG A 288 -21.21 1.00 9.13
N ASP A 289 -21.30 -0.31 9.29
CA ASP A 289 -20.99 -1.25 8.21
C ASP A 289 -22.09 -1.30 7.15
N GLN A 290 -21.94 -2.15 6.16
CA GLN A 290 -22.89 -2.35 5.06
C GLN A 290 -24.26 -2.87 5.52
N ASP A 291 -24.38 -3.35 6.75
CA ASP A 291 -25.58 -3.89 7.38
C ASP A 291 -26.14 -2.93 8.46
N GLY A 292 -25.58 -1.73 8.58
CA GLY A 292 -25.97 -0.67 9.51
C GLY A 292 -25.49 -0.89 10.95
N GLN A 293 -24.55 -1.85 11.20
CA GLN A 293 -24.01 -2.11 12.51
C GLN A 293 -22.80 -1.21 12.82
N PRO A 294 -22.59 -0.82 14.09
CA PRO A 294 -21.38 -0.07 14.46
C PRO A 294 -20.15 -0.97 14.40
N PHE A 295 -19.01 -0.39 14.01
CA PHE A 295 -17.72 -1.05 14.11
C PHE A 295 -17.20 -1.07 15.54
N ARG A 296 -16.48 -2.13 15.91
CA ARG A 296 -15.61 -2.16 17.07
C ARG A 296 -14.30 -1.45 16.69
N ILE A 297 -13.98 -0.37 17.40
CA ILE A 297 -12.77 0.41 17.17
C ILE A 297 -11.71 0.03 18.20
N VAL A 298 -10.51 -0.27 17.74
CA VAL A 298 -9.34 -0.59 18.58
C VAL A 298 -8.26 0.46 18.29
N GLU A 299 -7.91 1.21 19.30
CA GLU A 299 -6.92 2.28 19.20
C GLU A 299 -5.51 1.71 19.34
N LEU A 300 -4.62 2.06 18.43
CA LEU A 300 -3.18 1.83 18.49
C LEU A 300 -2.48 3.16 18.80
N PRO A 301 -1.45 3.18 19.66
CA PRO A 301 -0.70 4.41 19.86
C PRO A 301 0.10 4.75 18.60
N MET A 302 0.45 6.01 18.39
CA MET A 302 1.52 6.38 17.47
C MET A 302 2.90 6.06 18.08
N PRO A 303 3.93 5.74 17.28
CA PRO A 303 5.31 5.82 17.76
C PRO A 303 5.67 7.28 18.03
N ARG A 304 6.70 7.52 18.85
CA ARG A 304 7.23 8.88 19.02
C ARG A 304 7.60 9.47 17.67
N ARG A 305 7.47 10.78 17.55
CA ARG A 305 7.90 11.53 16.38
C ARG A 305 9.30 11.13 15.94
N ILE A 306 9.43 10.65 14.71
CA ILE A 306 10.70 10.31 14.06
C ILE A 306 10.97 11.40 13.03
N GLU A 307 12.13 12.03 13.14
CA GLU A 307 12.55 13.11 12.23
C GLU A 307 13.94 12.82 11.68
N VAL A 308 14.12 13.16 10.44
CA VAL A 308 15.43 13.15 9.77
C VAL A 308 15.53 14.39 8.90
N GLU A 309 16.59 15.18 9.10
CA GLU A 309 16.87 16.42 8.35
C GLU A 309 15.67 17.39 8.35
N ASP A 310 15.07 17.58 9.54
CA ASP A 310 13.88 18.42 9.79
C ASP A 310 12.59 17.93 9.08
N GLN A 311 12.59 16.73 8.51
CA GLN A 311 11.40 16.09 7.95
C GLN A 311 10.88 15.02 8.90
N ARG A 312 9.59 15.08 9.28
CA ARG A 312 8.91 14.01 9.99
C ARG A 312 8.68 12.83 9.04
N LEU A 313 8.98 11.61 9.51
CA LEU A 313 8.66 10.38 8.81
C LEU A 313 7.27 9.87 9.23
N PRO A 314 6.47 9.31 8.30
CA PRO A 314 5.10 8.87 8.57
C PRO A 314 5.06 7.49 9.24
N ALA A 315 5.79 7.34 10.34
CA ALA A 315 5.85 6.08 11.07
C ALA A 315 4.49 5.75 11.70
N SER A 316 3.91 4.61 11.32
CA SER A 316 2.60 4.18 11.80
C SER A 316 2.57 2.67 12.04
N TYR A 317 2.04 2.25 13.19
CA TYR A 317 1.78 0.83 13.44
C TYR A 317 0.59 0.28 12.63
N ALA A 318 -0.21 1.13 11.97
CA ALA A 318 -1.27 0.69 11.06
C ALA A 318 -0.74 0.11 9.75
N ASN A 319 0.52 0.42 9.38
CA ASN A 319 1.13 -0.08 8.15
C ASN A 319 1.66 -1.53 8.29
N PHE A 320 0.89 -2.39 8.98
CA PHE A 320 1.15 -3.82 9.11
C PHE A 320 0.61 -4.61 7.93
N TYR A 321 1.17 -5.79 7.68
CA TYR A 321 0.71 -6.73 6.65
C TYR A 321 0.14 -8.01 7.27
N ILE A 322 -1.03 -8.44 6.79
CA ILE A 322 -1.70 -9.66 7.26
C ILE A 322 -1.41 -10.80 6.27
N ALA A 323 -0.50 -11.71 6.63
CA ALA A 323 -0.24 -12.94 5.90
C ALA A 323 -1.09 -14.12 6.44
N ASN A 324 -0.97 -15.31 5.85
CA ASN A 324 -1.82 -16.45 6.19
C ASN A 324 -1.79 -16.88 7.66
N ASP A 325 -0.60 -16.94 8.28
CA ASP A 325 -0.46 -17.33 9.70
C ASP A 325 0.23 -16.27 10.57
N ARG A 326 0.51 -15.09 9.98
CA ARG A 326 1.25 -14.00 10.63
C ARG A 326 0.63 -12.65 10.33
N VAL A 327 0.87 -11.72 11.27
CA VAL A 327 0.69 -10.29 11.06
C VAL A 327 2.05 -9.64 11.28
N ILE A 328 2.61 -9.05 10.25
CA ILE A 328 3.94 -8.44 10.29
C ILE A 328 3.77 -6.94 10.52
N VAL A 329 4.25 -6.47 11.66
CA VAL A 329 4.02 -5.11 12.18
C VAL A 329 5.33 -4.34 12.17
N PRO A 330 5.36 -3.12 11.62
CA PRO A 330 6.53 -2.27 11.74
C PRO A 330 6.74 -1.87 13.20
N THR A 331 8.00 -1.92 13.65
CA THR A 331 8.45 -1.39 14.93
C THR A 331 9.51 -0.32 14.70
N PHE A 332 9.68 0.59 15.66
CA PHE A 332 10.45 1.81 15.47
C PHE A 332 11.43 2.07 16.62
N ARG A 333 11.85 1.01 17.34
CA ARG A 333 12.69 1.12 18.57
C ARG A 333 12.04 2.06 19.59
N ASP A 334 10.72 1.95 19.70
CA ASP A 334 9.89 2.82 20.52
C ASP A 334 9.25 2.07 21.70
N ARG A 335 8.97 2.81 22.80
CA ARG A 335 8.25 2.25 23.94
C ARG A 335 6.87 1.71 23.59
N ASN A 336 6.24 2.25 22.57
CA ASN A 336 4.91 1.86 22.11
C ASN A 336 4.92 0.62 21.21
N ASP A 337 6.09 0.12 20.75
CA ASP A 337 6.19 -1.10 19.94
C ASP A 337 5.50 -2.28 20.64
N ALA A 338 5.84 -2.52 21.92
CA ALA A 338 5.25 -3.62 22.68
C ALA A 338 3.74 -3.47 22.86
N VAL A 339 3.25 -2.25 23.04
CA VAL A 339 1.82 -1.96 23.21
C VAL A 339 1.06 -2.22 21.90
N ALA A 340 1.60 -1.79 20.76
CA ALA A 340 1.00 -2.01 19.45
C ALA A 340 0.93 -3.51 19.13
N LEU A 341 2.04 -4.24 19.32
CA LEU A 341 2.11 -5.68 19.10
C LEU A 341 1.10 -6.43 19.97
N GLU A 342 1.00 -6.09 21.27
CA GLU A 342 0.05 -6.73 22.20
C GLU A 342 -1.41 -6.44 21.79
N ARG A 343 -1.73 -5.19 21.45
CA ARG A 343 -3.09 -4.80 21.03
C ARG A 343 -3.49 -5.52 19.74
N LEU A 344 -2.60 -5.63 18.76
CA LEU A 344 -2.84 -6.37 17.52
C LEU A 344 -2.94 -7.88 17.79
N GLN A 345 -2.08 -8.49 18.62
CA GLN A 345 -2.17 -9.91 18.94
C GLN A 345 -3.53 -10.30 19.54
N ARG A 346 -4.17 -9.40 20.30
CA ARG A 346 -5.51 -9.63 20.84
C ARG A 346 -6.60 -9.66 19.75
N GLN A 347 -6.35 -9.07 18.57
CA GLN A 347 -7.29 -9.10 17.45
C GLN A 347 -7.13 -10.35 16.59
N PHE A 348 -5.92 -10.89 16.52
CA PHE A 348 -5.59 -12.06 15.70
C PHE A 348 -5.32 -13.27 16.59
N THR A 349 -6.34 -14.11 16.80
CA THR A 349 -6.23 -15.33 17.62
C THR A 349 -5.71 -16.52 16.82
N ASP A 350 -5.77 -16.46 15.51
CA ASP A 350 -5.38 -17.48 14.55
C ASP A 350 -4.04 -17.19 13.86
N ARG A 351 -3.44 -16.02 14.12
CA ARG A 351 -2.18 -15.56 13.55
C ARG A 351 -1.21 -15.11 14.62
N ARG A 352 0.07 -15.30 14.35
CA ARG A 352 1.14 -14.77 15.20
C ARG A 352 1.48 -13.34 14.76
N VAL A 353 1.39 -12.39 15.68
CA VAL A 353 1.87 -11.03 15.46
C VAL A 353 3.39 -10.99 15.67
N VAL A 354 4.11 -10.45 14.68
CA VAL A 354 5.57 -10.35 14.64
C VAL A 354 5.98 -8.92 14.36
N GLY A 355 6.79 -8.34 15.24
CA GLY A 355 7.41 -7.02 15.00
C GLY A 355 8.70 -7.19 14.21
N ILE A 356 8.90 -6.36 13.20
CA ILE A 356 10.19 -6.18 12.49
C ILE A 356 10.56 -4.70 12.58
N ASP A 357 11.82 -4.44 12.91
CA ASP A 357 12.34 -3.06 12.95
C ASP A 357 12.30 -2.42 11.54
N SER A 358 11.46 -1.42 11.42
CA SER A 358 11.20 -0.66 10.18
C SER A 358 11.90 0.70 10.15
N SER A 359 12.79 0.97 11.11
CA SER A 359 13.44 2.28 11.23
C SER A 359 14.25 2.68 9.99
N ASP A 360 14.78 1.71 9.25
CA ASP A 360 15.51 1.95 8.00
C ASP A 360 14.56 1.98 6.78
N LEU A 361 13.46 1.23 6.81
CA LEU A 361 12.48 1.18 5.73
C LEU A 361 11.63 2.46 5.68
N ILE A 362 11.23 2.99 6.86
CA ILE A 362 10.40 4.19 6.94
C ILE A 362 11.08 5.45 6.38
N TRP A 363 12.39 5.42 6.18
CA TRP A 363 13.11 6.47 5.47
C TRP A 363 12.53 6.71 4.06
N GLY A 364 12.04 5.66 3.40
CA GLY A 364 11.35 5.73 2.12
C GLY A 364 9.89 6.15 2.22
N LEU A 365 9.41 6.56 3.39
CA LEU A 365 8.06 7.07 3.69
C LEU A 365 6.94 5.99 3.68
N GLY A 366 7.28 4.70 3.80
CA GLY A 366 6.33 3.60 3.88
C GLY A 366 6.88 2.41 4.68
N SER A 367 6.06 1.39 4.92
CA SER A 367 6.44 0.19 5.64
C SER A 367 5.90 -1.09 5.01
N PHE A 368 5.61 -2.14 5.80
CA PHE A 368 5.35 -3.50 5.29
C PHE A 368 4.08 -3.62 4.46
N HIS A 369 3.04 -2.84 4.76
CA HIS A 369 1.85 -2.81 3.91
C HIS A 369 2.15 -2.15 2.57
N CYS A 370 2.80 -0.98 2.59
CA CYS A 370 3.14 -0.23 1.38
C CYS A 370 4.00 -1.03 0.38
N ILE A 371 4.90 -1.90 0.86
CA ILE A 371 5.78 -2.69 -0.03
C ILE A 371 5.15 -3.99 -0.52
N SER A 372 3.95 -4.35 -0.09
CA SER A 372 3.35 -5.68 -0.32
C SER A 372 1.96 -5.61 -0.93
N GLN A 373 1.62 -6.63 -1.74
CA GLN A 373 0.29 -6.81 -2.31
C GLN A 373 -0.11 -8.28 -2.25
N GLN A 374 -1.23 -8.59 -1.61
CA GLN A 374 -1.72 -9.97 -1.48
C GLN A 374 -2.35 -10.48 -2.78
N GLU A 375 -2.06 -11.74 -3.12
CA GLU A 375 -2.78 -12.52 -4.11
C GLU A 375 -3.66 -13.55 -3.36
N PRO A 376 -4.99 -13.47 -3.45
CA PRO A 376 -5.90 -14.40 -2.78
C PRO A 376 -5.77 -15.82 -3.33
N ALA A 377 -6.12 -16.82 -2.47
CA ALA A 377 -6.13 -18.23 -2.82
C ALA A 377 -7.43 -18.69 -3.52
#